data_e89288ec1c3aa661fb4b7e42ad2e0c2a
#
_entry.id   e89288ec1c3aa661fb4b7e42ad2e0c2a
#
_cell.length_a   1.000
_cell.length_b   1.000
_cell.length_c   1.000
_cell.angle_alpha   90.00
_cell.angle_beta   90.00
_cell.angle_gamma   90.00
#
_symmetry.space_group_name_H-M   'P 1'
#
loop_
_entity.id
_entity.type
_entity.pdbx_description
1 polymer ?
#
loop_
_entity_poly.entity_id
_entity_poly.type
_entity_poly.pdbx_seq_one_letter_code
_entity_poly.pdbx_strand_id
1 'polypeptide(L)'
;MSIQDTATSTVKAWDPLIRIFHWSLVLFFLLAFITGDDWLNLHVQAGYAVTLLIGFRLFWGLVGTRNARFARFVKAPKAVLSHLRGMLTFKASHYLGHNPVAAVMVILLLSSIALLAFSGMVMIASEAQGPLAGTLFSTWNGEWMEEIHEFLADFTLLLVFAHVAGVLFSSLLEGENLVKAMWTGRKKLRAHWDDFDPGQGEKHEA
;
A
#
# COMPACT_ATOMS: atom_id res chain seq x y z
N MET A 1 -36.07 26.01 18.49
CA MET A 1 -35.43 25.57 17.24
C MET A 1 -34.05 25.03 17.64
N SER A 2 -34.05 23.74 18.02
CA SER A 2 -32.82 23.08 18.51
C SER A 2 -31.90 22.80 17.32
N ILE A 3 -30.73 23.42 17.30
CA ILE A 3 -29.61 23.04 16.44
C ILE A 3 -29.18 21.67 16.95
N GLN A 4 -29.63 20.60 16.28
CA GLN A 4 -29.04 19.29 16.46
C GLN A 4 -27.60 19.39 15.96
N ASP A 5 -26.66 19.40 16.90
CA ASP A 5 -25.26 19.07 16.66
C ASP A 5 -25.24 17.71 15.97
N THR A 6 -25.12 17.73 14.65
CA THR A 6 -24.81 16.53 13.88
C THR A 6 -23.37 16.14 14.20
N ALA A 7 -23.20 15.48 15.34
CA ALA A 7 -21.96 14.80 15.65
C ALA A 7 -21.62 13.90 14.45
N THR A 8 -20.65 14.30 13.64
CA THR A 8 -20.17 13.53 12.52
C THR A 8 -19.53 12.26 13.05
N SER A 9 -20.33 11.19 13.15
CA SER A 9 -19.85 9.89 13.60
C SER A 9 -18.73 9.41 12.69
N THR A 10 -17.66 8.88 13.27
CA THR A 10 -16.52 8.34 12.53
C THR A 10 -16.44 6.84 12.71
N VAL A 11 -16.02 6.13 11.69
CA VAL A 11 -15.83 4.68 11.71
C VAL A 11 -14.34 4.33 11.52
N LYS A 12 -13.88 3.27 12.19
CA LYS A 12 -12.50 2.78 12.06
C LYS A 12 -12.33 2.08 10.71
N ALA A 13 -11.60 2.70 9.81
CA ALA A 13 -11.30 2.16 8.47
C ALA A 13 -10.01 1.33 8.46
N TRP A 14 -8.97 1.78 9.16
CA TRP A 14 -7.63 1.16 9.16
C TRP A 14 -7.17 0.78 10.56
N ASP A 15 -6.61 -0.43 10.70
CA ASP A 15 -5.98 -0.83 11.94
C ASP A 15 -4.60 -0.17 12.13
N PRO A 16 -4.12 -0.05 13.39
CA PRO A 16 -2.84 0.61 13.68
C PRO A 16 -1.65 -0.06 12.98
N LEU A 17 -1.65 -1.40 12.84
CA LEU A 17 -0.53 -2.13 12.24
C LEU A 17 -0.39 -1.82 10.75
N ILE A 18 -1.50 -1.71 10.01
CA ILE A 18 -1.48 -1.30 8.60
C ILE A 18 -0.97 0.14 8.45
N ARG A 19 -1.32 1.02 9.39
CA ARG A 19 -0.88 2.42 9.38
C ARG A 19 0.62 2.54 9.64
N ILE A 20 1.12 1.84 10.67
CA ILE A 20 2.55 1.79 10.99
C ILE A 20 3.32 1.20 9.81
N PHE A 21 2.87 0.07 9.28
CA PHE A 21 3.44 -0.55 8.09
C PHE A 21 3.53 0.46 6.93
N HIS A 22 2.44 1.14 6.60
CA HIS A 22 2.39 2.07 5.47
C HIS A 22 3.40 3.22 5.62
N TRP A 23 3.40 3.91 6.77
CA TRP A 23 4.30 5.05 6.97
C TRP A 23 5.76 4.63 7.12
N SER A 24 6.03 3.46 7.71
CA SER A 24 7.38 2.89 7.74
C SER A 24 7.85 2.51 6.34
N LEU A 25 6.97 1.93 5.51
CA LEU A 25 7.30 1.61 4.12
C LEU A 25 7.62 2.86 3.31
N VAL A 26 6.81 3.93 3.43
CA VAL A 26 7.10 5.23 2.80
C VAL A 26 8.48 5.75 3.23
N LEU A 27 8.77 5.75 4.53
CA LEU A 27 10.04 6.23 5.06
C LEU A 27 11.23 5.44 4.50
N PHE A 28 11.22 4.11 4.63
CA PHE A 28 12.35 3.28 4.22
C PHE A 28 12.50 3.17 2.71
N PHE A 29 11.39 3.21 1.94
CA PHE A 29 11.45 3.28 0.49
C PHE A 29 12.12 4.58 0.01
N LEU A 30 11.69 5.73 0.54
CA LEU A 30 12.31 7.02 0.20
C LEU A 30 13.77 7.09 0.64
N LEU A 31 14.09 6.55 1.82
CA LEU A 31 15.47 6.48 2.30
C LEU A 31 16.33 5.64 1.36
N ALA A 32 15.87 4.45 0.98
CA ALA A 32 16.59 3.61 0.02
C ALA A 32 16.75 4.32 -1.32
N PHE A 33 15.69 4.93 -1.85
CA PHE A 33 15.73 5.63 -3.14
C PHE A 33 16.74 6.79 -3.15
N ILE A 34 16.79 7.60 -2.09
CA ILE A 34 17.70 8.77 -2.01
C ILE A 34 19.17 8.35 -1.78
N THR A 35 19.41 7.19 -1.18
CA THR A 35 20.75 6.75 -0.77
C THR A 35 21.41 5.78 -1.77
N GLY A 36 20.73 5.46 -2.87
CA GLY A 36 21.21 4.45 -3.85
C GLY A 36 22.59 4.73 -4.41
N ASP A 37 22.88 5.99 -4.73
CA ASP A 37 24.12 6.38 -5.42
C ASP A 37 25.29 6.62 -4.46
N ASP A 38 25.06 7.27 -3.32
CA ASP A 38 26.15 7.79 -2.49
C ASP A 38 26.39 6.99 -1.19
N TRP A 39 25.37 6.32 -0.65
CA TRP A 39 25.43 5.70 0.68
C TRP A 39 24.96 4.24 0.67
N LEU A 40 25.71 3.39 -0.04
CA LEU A 40 25.36 1.99 -0.27
C LEU A 40 24.98 1.23 1.02
N ASN A 41 25.71 1.38 2.12
CA ASN A 41 25.38 0.71 3.38
C ASN A 41 24.00 1.09 3.92
N LEU A 42 23.63 2.37 3.82
CA LEU A 42 22.33 2.86 4.28
C LEU A 42 21.21 2.39 3.34
N HIS A 43 21.48 2.42 2.03
CA HIS A 43 20.59 1.87 1.00
C HIS A 43 20.26 0.40 1.28
N VAL A 44 21.26 -0.42 1.49
CA VAL A 44 21.11 -1.86 1.76
C VAL A 44 20.32 -2.10 3.05
N GLN A 45 20.60 -1.38 4.13
CA GLN A 45 19.85 -1.50 5.39
C GLN A 45 18.39 -1.08 5.23
N ALA A 46 18.12 0.02 4.51
CA ALA A 46 16.77 0.45 4.18
C ALA A 46 16.05 -0.60 3.32
N GLY A 47 16.74 -1.22 2.35
CA GLY A 47 16.24 -2.31 1.53
C GLY A 47 15.84 -3.55 2.36
N TYR A 48 16.64 -3.93 3.36
CA TYR A 48 16.26 -4.99 4.28
C TYR A 48 15.04 -4.63 5.13
N ALA A 49 14.94 -3.39 5.60
CA ALA A 49 13.76 -2.93 6.33
C ALA A 49 12.50 -3.00 5.44
N VAL A 50 12.59 -2.58 4.17
CA VAL A 50 11.52 -2.71 3.18
C VAL A 50 11.14 -4.18 2.98
N THR A 51 12.13 -5.09 2.84
CA THR A 51 11.89 -6.53 2.68
C THR A 51 11.10 -7.11 3.85
N LEU A 52 11.49 -6.78 5.08
CA LEU A 52 10.78 -7.22 6.29
C LEU A 52 9.36 -6.67 6.36
N LEU A 53 9.17 -5.40 6.00
CA LEU A 53 7.84 -4.79 5.94
C LEU A 53 6.95 -5.46 4.90
N ILE A 54 7.46 -5.79 3.71
CA ILE A 54 6.71 -6.53 2.68
C ILE A 54 6.34 -7.93 3.19
N GLY A 55 7.29 -8.65 3.80
CA GLY A 55 7.01 -9.96 4.43
C GLY A 55 5.91 -9.87 5.49
N PHE A 56 6.00 -8.89 6.38
CA PHE A 56 4.94 -8.60 7.35
C PHE A 56 3.59 -8.31 6.66
N ARG A 57 3.57 -7.49 5.61
CA ARG A 57 2.33 -7.14 4.89
C ARG A 57 1.68 -8.34 4.22
N LEU A 58 2.46 -9.20 3.62
CA LEU A 58 1.96 -10.44 3.01
C LEU A 58 1.34 -11.34 4.07
N PHE A 59 2.03 -11.56 5.18
CA PHE A 59 1.51 -12.34 6.31
C PHE A 59 0.23 -11.71 6.88
N TRP A 60 0.26 -10.40 7.19
CA TRP A 60 -0.91 -9.70 7.74
C TRP A 60 -2.07 -9.60 6.74
N GLY A 61 -1.77 -9.63 5.45
CA GLY A 61 -2.77 -9.71 4.38
C GLY A 61 -3.55 -11.03 4.33
N LEU A 62 -3.01 -12.09 4.93
CA LEU A 62 -3.67 -13.40 5.04
C LEU A 62 -4.43 -13.56 6.37
N VAL A 63 -3.79 -13.22 7.50
CA VAL A 63 -4.32 -13.51 8.84
C VAL A 63 -4.83 -12.29 9.60
N GLY A 64 -4.54 -11.08 9.12
CA GLY A 64 -4.84 -9.82 9.80
C GLY A 64 -6.31 -9.46 9.92
N THR A 65 -6.57 -8.23 10.31
CA THR A 65 -7.93 -7.68 10.47
C THR A 65 -8.72 -7.73 9.16
N ARG A 66 -10.04 -7.69 9.26
CA ARG A 66 -10.96 -7.81 8.11
C ARG A 66 -10.60 -6.87 6.96
N ASN A 67 -10.30 -5.60 7.24
CA ASN A 67 -9.95 -4.61 6.22
C ASN A 67 -8.49 -4.72 5.71
N ALA A 68 -7.64 -5.48 6.40
CA ALA A 68 -6.26 -5.75 5.99
C ALA A 68 -6.14 -6.91 5.00
N ARG A 69 -7.10 -7.88 5.01
CA ARG A 69 -7.02 -9.12 4.23
C ARG A 69 -7.22 -8.88 2.75
N PHE A 70 -6.32 -9.45 1.93
CA PHE A 70 -6.39 -9.37 0.46
C PHE A 70 -7.71 -9.88 -0.10
N ALA A 71 -8.23 -11.01 0.42
CA ALA A 71 -9.49 -11.61 -0.01
C ALA A 71 -10.72 -10.68 0.10
N ARG A 72 -10.63 -9.62 0.92
CA ARG A 72 -11.75 -8.70 1.14
C ARG A 72 -11.80 -7.56 0.12
N PHE A 73 -10.66 -7.09 -0.33
CA PHE A 73 -10.61 -5.91 -1.21
C PHE A 73 -10.21 -6.23 -2.65
N VAL A 74 -9.59 -7.38 -2.93
CA VAL A 74 -9.34 -7.80 -4.31
C VAL A 74 -10.66 -8.20 -4.96
N LYS A 75 -11.05 -7.48 -6.00
CA LYS A 75 -12.31 -7.65 -6.72
C LYS A 75 -12.06 -8.17 -8.14
N ALA A 76 -13.11 -8.75 -8.74
CA ALA A 76 -13.04 -9.20 -10.13
C ALA A 76 -12.72 -8.03 -11.10
N PRO A 77 -12.00 -8.29 -12.22
CA PRO A 77 -11.62 -7.24 -13.18
C PRO A 77 -12.79 -6.39 -13.70
N LYS A 78 -13.96 -7.01 -13.84
CA LYS A 78 -15.20 -6.32 -14.25
C LYS A 78 -15.60 -5.22 -13.25
N ALA A 79 -15.47 -5.48 -11.94
CA ALA A 79 -15.77 -4.49 -10.91
C ALA A 79 -14.75 -3.34 -10.90
N VAL A 80 -13.47 -3.63 -11.18
CA VAL A 80 -12.41 -2.61 -11.32
C VAL A 80 -12.73 -1.68 -12.50
N LEU A 81 -13.05 -2.24 -13.67
CA LEU A 81 -13.36 -1.46 -14.86
C LEU A 81 -14.65 -0.62 -14.69
N SER A 82 -15.67 -1.19 -14.07
CA SER A 82 -16.92 -0.48 -13.76
C SER A 82 -16.66 0.70 -12.82
N HIS A 83 -15.86 0.49 -11.76
CA HIS A 83 -15.52 1.55 -10.81
C HIS A 83 -14.68 2.65 -11.47
N LEU A 84 -13.69 2.28 -12.29
CA LEU A 84 -12.86 3.24 -13.04
C LEU A 84 -13.73 4.13 -13.95
N ARG A 85 -14.67 3.54 -14.69
CA ARG A 85 -15.63 4.30 -15.50
C ARG A 85 -16.49 5.23 -14.65
N GLY A 86 -16.95 4.76 -13.48
CA GLY A 86 -17.69 5.58 -12.50
C GLY A 86 -16.88 6.77 -12.00
N MET A 87 -15.58 6.59 -11.72
CA MET A 87 -14.68 7.69 -11.33
C MET A 87 -14.54 8.74 -12.44
N LEU A 88 -14.34 8.31 -13.68
CA LEU A 88 -14.22 9.23 -14.84
C LEU A 88 -15.52 10.00 -15.13
N THR A 89 -16.68 9.46 -14.74
CA THR A 89 -17.99 10.09 -14.91
C THR A 89 -18.50 10.79 -13.65
N PHE A 90 -17.67 10.92 -12.60
CA PHE A 90 -18.02 11.49 -11.29
C PHE A 90 -19.23 10.80 -10.62
N LYS A 91 -19.45 9.51 -10.92
CA LYS A 91 -20.51 8.65 -10.37
C LYS A 91 -19.95 7.41 -9.67
N ALA A 92 -18.75 7.55 -9.09
CA ALA A 92 -18.11 6.43 -8.40
C ALA A 92 -18.82 6.10 -7.08
N SER A 93 -18.96 4.80 -6.83
CA SER A 93 -19.41 4.27 -5.55
C SER A 93 -18.42 4.55 -4.43
N HIS A 94 -18.90 4.75 -3.21
CA HIS A 94 -18.07 5.02 -2.04
C HIS A 94 -17.78 3.72 -1.25
N TYR A 95 -16.53 3.56 -0.80
CA TYR A 95 -16.08 2.39 -0.06
C TYR A 95 -15.50 2.80 1.30
N LEU A 96 -15.77 2.00 2.33
CA LEU A 96 -15.16 2.19 3.65
C LEU A 96 -13.66 1.87 3.59
N GLY A 97 -13.30 0.74 2.97
CA GLY A 97 -11.93 0.29 2.76
C GLY A 97 -11.32 0.75 1.43
N HIS A 98 -10.60 -0.15 0.76
CA HIS A 98 -10.08 0.10 -0.59
C HIS A 98 -11.19 -0.03 -1.63
N ASN A 99 -11.32 0.97 -2.49
CA ASN A 99 -12.12 0.81 -3.70
C ASN A 99 -11.41 -0.16 -4.69
N PRO A 100 -12.13 -0.71 -5.68
CA PRO A 100 -11.54 -1.71 -6.59
C PRO A 100 -10.29 -1.24 -7.35
N VAL A 101 -10.19 0.04 -7.72
CA VAL A 101 -9.01 0.61 -8.42
C VAL A 101 -7.84 0.76 -7.44
N ALA A 102 -8.10 1.24 -6.22
CA ALA A 102 -7.08 1.31 -5.17
C ALA A 102 -6.55 -0.08 -4.80
N ALA A 103 -7.40 -1.11 -4.82
CA ALA A 103 -6.98 -2.49 -4.58
C ALA A 103 -5.95 -2.97 -5.61
N VAL A 104 -6.17 -2.69 -6.89
CA VAL A 104 -5.19 -3.00 -7.96
C VAL A 104 -3.88 -2.25 -7.72
N MET A 105 -3.94 -0.96 -7.39
CA MET A 105 -2.75 -0.17 -7.09
C MET A 105 -1.95 -0.75 -5.91
N VAL A 106 -2.62 -1.20 -4.84
CA VAL A 106 -1.95 -1.86 -3.70
C VAL A 106 -1.21 -3.11 -4.15
N ILE A 107 -1.83 -3.96 -4.97
CA ILE A 107 -1.19 -5.19 -5.47
C ILE A 107 0.00 -4.85 -6.37
N LEU A 108 -0.14 -3.89 -7.28
CA LEU A 108 0.96 -3.45 -8.16
C LEU A 108 2.15 -2.92 -7.37
N LEU A 109 1.91 -2.04 -6.39
CA LEU A 109 2.97 -1.50 -5.53
C LEU A 109 3.64 -2.60 -4.70
N LEU A 110 2.88 -3.47 -4.05
CA LEU A 110 3.46 -4.55 -3.24
C LEU A 110 4.30 -5.50 -4.09
N SER A 111 3.81 -5.86 -5.29
CA SER A 111 4.54 -6.75 -6.21
C SER A 111 5.81 -6.07 -6.74
N SER A 112 5.71 -4.80 -7.16
CA SER A 112 6.85 -4.04 -7.67
C SER A 112 7.93 -3.86 -6.60
N ILE A 113 7.57 -3.47 -5.38
CA ILE A 113 8.52 -3.31 -4.26
C ILE A 113 9.12 -4.66 -3.86
N ALA A 114 8.33 -5.75 -3.87
CA ALA A 114 8.85 -7.09 -3.57
C ALA A 114 9.91 -7.55 -4.60
N LEU A 115 9.64 -7.33 -5.90
CA LEU A 115 10.59 -7.63 -6.97
C LEU A 115 11.83 -6.74 -6.89
N LEU A 116 11.66 -5.45 -6.60
CA LEU A 116 12.75 -4.51 -6.38
C LEU A 116 13.65 -4.94 -5.21
N ALA A 117 13.06 -5.26 -4.06
CA ALA A 117 13.82 -5.74 -2.91
C ALA A 117 14.53 -7.07 -3.20
N PHE A 118 13.87 -7.98 -3.92
CA PHE A 118 14.45 -9.25 -4.32
C PHE A 118 15.65 -9.07 -5.27
N SER A 119 15.53 -8.23 -6.31
CA SER A 119 16.64 -7.96 -7.24
C SER A 119 17.87 -7.38 -6.51
N GLY A 120 17.67 -6.44 -5.59
CA GLY A 120 18.75 -5.90 -4.76
C GLY A 120 19.41 -6.96 -3.86
N MET A 121 18.63 -7.88 -3.27
CA MET A 121 19.23 -9.00 -2.52
C MET A 121 20.03 -9.95 -3.40
N VAL A 122 19.63 -10.16 -4.66
CA VAL A 122 20.37 -11.01 -5.61
C VAL A 122 21.68 -10.32 -6.03
N MET A 123 21.68 -8.99 -6.24
CA MET A 123 22.92 -8.23 -6.51
C MET A 123 23.96 -8.43 -5.41
N ILE A 124 23.58 -8.25 -4.16
CA ILE A 124 24.50 -8.43 -3.03
C ILE A 124 24.95 -9.90 -2.92
N ALA A 125 24.09 -10.85 -3.25
CA ALA A 125 24.41 -12.27 -3.22
C ALA A 125 25.46 -12.66 -4.30
N SER A 126 25.46 -12.00 -5.47
CA SER A 126 26.46 -12.20 -6.49
C SER A 126 27.87 -11.79 -6.04
N GLU A 127 27.96 -10.88 -5.07
CA GLU A 127 29.20 -10.47 -4.38
C GLU A 127 29.52 -11.34 -3.15
N ALA A 128 28.87 -12.50 -3.00
CA ALA A 128 28.98 -13.40 -1.85
C ALA A 128 28.58 -12.77 -0.51
N GLN A 129 27.68 -11.78 -0.53
CA GLN A 129 27.19 -11.08 0.66
C GLN A 129 25.67 -11.24 0.81
N GLY A 130 25.17 -10.91 2.02
CA GLY A 130 23.73 -10.89 2.31
C GLY A 130 23.08 -12.26 2.47
N PRO A 131 21.74 -12.30 2.65
CA PRO A 131 21.00 -13.51 3.04
C PRO A 131 20.88 -14.56 1.94
N LEU A 132 21.10 -14.18 0.68
CA LEU A 132 21.06 -15.10 -0.47
C LEU A 132 22.46 -15.57 -0.91
N ALA A 133 23.53 -15.16 -0.22
CA ALA A 133 24.89 -15.61 -0.49
C ALA A 133 24.99 -17.16 -0.36
N GLY A 134 25.70 -17.79 -1.31
CA GLY A 134 25.85 -19.24 -1.36
C GLY A 134 24.59 -20.01 -1.77
N THR A 135 23.52 -19.34 -2.14
CA THR A 135 22.32 -19.98 -2.74
C THR A 135 22.43 -19.97 -4.28
N LEU A 136 21.46 -20.59 -4.96
CA LEU A 136 21.32 -20.55 -6.41
C LEU A 136 21.34 -19.11 -6.96
N PHE A 137 20.79 -18.15 -6.22
CA PHE A 137 20.69 -16.76 -6.65
C PHE A 137 22.04 -16.05 -6.72
N SER A 138 23.05 -16.49 -5.96
CA SER A 138 24.40 -15.91 -6.01
C SER A 138 25.15 -16.23 -7.31
N THR A 139 24.64 -17.14 -8.13
CA THR A 139 25.21 -17.47 -9.45
C THR A 139 24.63 -16.63 -10.59
N TRP A 140 23.64 -15.78 -10.30
CA TRP A 140 23.04 -14.91 -11.29
C TRP A 140 23.97 -13.75 -11.61
N ASN A 141 23.92 -13.28 -12.86
CA ASN A 141 24.75 -12.17 -13.31
C ASN A 141 24.36 -10.87 -12.58
N GLY A 142 25.32 -10.28 -11.85
CA GLY A 142 25.11 -9.07 -11.06
C GLY A 142 24.75 -7.85 -11.91
N GLU A 143 25.39 -7.66 -13.06
CA GLU A 143 25.14 -6.53 -13.97
C GLU A 143 23.68 -6.53 -14.49
N TRP A 144 23.17 -7.69 -14.89
CA TRP A 144 21.77 -7.83 -15.30
C TRP A 144 20.79 -7.56 -14.14
N MET A 145 21.18 -7.95 -12.93
CA MET A 145 20.33 -7.68 -11.76
C MET A 145 20.34 -6.19 -11.41
N GLU A 146 21.44 -5.49 -11.63
CA GLU A 146 21.55 -4.04 -11.48
C GLU A 146 20.59 -3.32 -12.44
N GLU A 147 20.63 -3.63 -13.73
CA GLU A 147 19.73 -3.05 -14.73
C GLU A 147 18.23 -3.31 -14.39
N ILE A 148 17.91 -4.54 -13.93
CA ILE A 148 16.56 -4.89 -13.49
C ILE A 148 16.18 -4.11 -12.23
N HIS A 149 17.11 -3.95 -11.28
CA HIS A 149 16.86 -3.21 -10.04
C HIS A 149 16.58 -1.74 -10.31
N GLU A 150 17.37 -1.08 -11.14
CA GLU A 150 17.18 0.31 -11.57
C GLU A 150 15.84 0.49 -12.29
N PHE A 151 15.54 -0.38 -13.28
CA PHE A 151 14.25 -0.36 -13.96
C PHE A 151 13.07 -0.50 -12.98
N LEU A 152 13.17 -1.44 -12.02
CA LEU A 152 12.13 -1.65 -11.02
C LEU A 152 12.03 -0.47 -10.04
N ALA A 153 13.13 0.21 -9.72
CA ALA A 153 13.14 1.41 -8.89
C ALA A 153 12.36 2.54 -9.57
N ASP A 154 12.68 2.84 -10.84
CA ASP A 154 11.98 3.87 -11.62
C ASP A 154 10.50 3.53 -11.84
N PHE A 155 10.21 2.27 -12.18
CA PHE A 155 8.84 1.80 -12.34
C PHE A 155 8.04 1.91 -11.03
N THR A 156 8.65 1.53 -9.89
CA THR A 156 8.02 1.66 -8.58
C THR A 156 7.78 3.13 -8.22
N LEU A 157 8.73 4.01 -8.52
CA LEU A 157 8.57 5.44 -8.31
C LEU A 157 7.40 6.01 -9.13
N LEU A 158 7.28 5.60 -10.40
CA LEU A 158 6.13 5.95 -11.25
C LEU A 158 4.81 5.49 -10.63
N LEU A 159 4.76 4.25 -10.10
CA LEU A 159 3.58 3.75 -9.40
C LEU A 159 3.28 4.54 -8.12
N VAL A 160 4.29 4.98 -7.38
CA VAL A 160 4.13 5.85 -6.20
C VAL A 160 3.50 7.18 -6.60
N PHE A 161 3.97 7.83 -7.67
CA PHE A 161 3.35 9.07 -8.18
C PHE A 161 1.90 8.85 -8.60
N ALA A 162 1.61 7.76 -9.33
CA ALA A 162 0.25 7.41 -9.72
C ALA A 162 -0.64 7.13 -8.49
N HIS A 163 -0.09 6.47 -7.45
CA HIS A 163 -0.79 6.24 -6.19
C HIS A 163 -1.14 7.55 -5.48
N VAL A 164 -0.18 8.44 -5.31
CA VAL A 164 -0.41 9.75 -4.66
C VAL A 164 -1.43 10.56 -5.44
N ALA A 165 -1.31 10.64 -6.77
CA ALA A 165 -2.29 11.30 -7.62
C ALA A 165 -3.70 10.70 -7.48
N GLY A 166 -3.79 9.36 -7.47
CA GLY A 166 -5.05 8.64 -7.25
C GLY A 166 -5.68 8.92 -5.89
N VAL A 167 -4.86 8.98 -4.82
CA VAL A 167 -5.32 9.34 -3.47
C VAL A 167 -5.86 10.77 -3.42
N LEU A 168 -5.16 11.74 -4.03
CA LEU A 168 -5.61 13.12 -4.08
C LEU A 168 -6.91 13.26 -4.88
N PHE A 169 -6.98 12.61 -6.05
CA PHE A 169 -8.17 12.60 -6.88
C PHE A 169 -9.37 11.98 -6.17
N SER A 170 -9.19 10.81 -5.54
CA SER A 170 -10.25 10.16 -4.76
C SER A 170 -10.66 11.01 -3.55
N SER A 171 -9.71 11.69 -2.90
CA SER A 171 -10.03 12.62 -1.79
C SER A 171 -10.94 13.76 -2.24
N LEU A 172 -10.72 14.30 -3.44
CA LEU A 172 -11.57 15.35 -4.02
C LEU A 172 -12.95 14.80 -4.38
N LEU A 173 -13.03 13.64 -5.02
CA LEU A 173 -14.30 13.01 -5.41
C LEU A 173 -15.15 12.63 -4.20
N GLU A 174 -14.52 12.03 -3.18
CA GLU A 174 -15.22 11.59 -1.97
C GLU A 174 -15.50 12.75 -0.99
N GLY A 175 -14.88 13.92 -1.19
CA GLY A 175 -14.99 15.05 -0.23
C GLY A 175 -14.45 14.68 1.15
N GLU A 176 -13.44 13.78 1.21
CA GLU A 176 -12.83 13.29 2.43
C GLU A 176 -11.30 13.21 2.29
N ASN A 177 -10.57 13.67 3.30
CA ASN A 177 -9.12 13.63 3.28
C ASN A 177 -8.61 12.20 3.58
N LEU A 178 -8.28 11.46 2.51
CA LEU A 178 -7.79 10.07 2.61
C LEU A 178 -6.40 9.97 3.25
N VAL A 179 -5.55 10.99 3.11
CA VAL A 179 -4.24 11.05 3.79
C VAL A 179 -4.46 11.15 5.30
N LYS A 180 -5.36 12.03 5.75
CA LYS A 180 -5.75 12.14 7.16
C LYS A 180 -6.38 10.83 7.65
N ALA A 181 -7.22 10.19 6.85
CA ALA A 181 -7.82 8.90 7.19
C ALA A 181 -6.75 7.81 7.38
N MET A 182 -5.69 7.79 6.56
CA MET A 182 -4.55 6.88 6.72
C MET A 182 -3.70 7.19 7.95
N TRP A 183 -3.62 8.47 8.37
CA TRP A 183 -2.93 8.87 9.59
C TRP A 183 -3.73 8.52 10.86
N THR A 184 -5.03 8.85 10.89
CA THR A 184 -5.89 8.69 12.08
C THR A 184 -6.50 7.30 12.20
N GLY A 185 -6.61 6.56 11.09
CA GLY A 185 -7.31 5.28 11.00
C GLY A 185 -8.83 5.41 10.88
N ARG A 186 -9.39 6.62 10.81
CA ARG A 186 -10.83 6.88 10.86
C ARG A 186 -11.32 7.59 9.61
N LYS A 187 -12.52 7.24 9.16
CA LYS A 187 -13.28 7.93 8.12
C LYS A 187 -14.60 8.47 8.69
N LYS A 188 -15.17 9.50 8.06
CA LYS A 188 -16.50 10.00 8.41
C LYS A 188 -17.55 8.95 8.05
N LEU A 189 -18.47 8.66 8.96
CA LEU A 189 -19.58 7.76 8.66
C LEU A 189 -20.52 8.41 7.63
N ARG A 190 -20.80 7.67 6.55
CA ARG A 190 -21.77 8.06 5.52
C ARG A 190 -22.88 7.00 5.45
N ALA A 191 -24.10 7.41 5.19
CA ALA A 191 -25.26 6.53 5.16
C ALA A 191 -25.23 5.47 4.05
N HIS A 192 -24.35 5.63 3.05
CA HIS A 192 -24.27 4.76 1.87
C HIS A 192 -22.82 4.40 1.54
N TRP A 193 -22.37 3.28 2.10
CA TRP A 193 -21.10 2.64 1.73
C TRP A 193 -21.40 1.29 1.08
N ASP A 194 -20.82 0.99 -0.08
CA ASP A 194 -21.05 -0.27 -0.81
C ASP A 194 -20.48 -1.50 -0.09
N ASP A 195 -19.53 -1.31 0.82
CA ASP A 195 -18.88 -2.35 1.61
C ASP A 195 -19.18 -2.26 3.11
N PHE A 196 -20.15 -1.40 3.52
CA PHE A 196 -20.50 -1.22 4.91
C PHE A 196 -21.39 -2.37 5.42
N ASP A 197 -20.97 -2.97 6.53
CA ASP A 197 -21.72 -3.97 7.27
C ASP A 197 -22.10 -3.37 8.65
N PRO A 198 -23.40 -3.09 8.89
CA PRO A 198 -23.86 -2.42 10.12
C PRO A 198 -23.48 -3.15 11.42
N GLY A 199 -23.35 -4.48 11.39
CA GLY A 199 -22.96 -5.28 12.54
C GLY A 199 -21.52 -5.08 13.05
N GLN A 200 -20.72 -4.23 12.40
CA GLN A 200 -19.37 -3.90 12.85
C GLN A 200 -19.28 -2.68 13.77
N GLY A 201 -20.27 -1.81 13.77
CA GLY A 201 -20.32 -0.62 14.64
C GLY A 201 -20.51 -0.96 16.12
N GLU A 202 -21.27 -2.02 16.42
CA GLU A 202 -21.66 -2.36 17.78
C GLU A 202 -20.63 -3.14 18.60
N LYS A 203 -19.61 -3.72 17.98
CA LYS A 203 -18.63 -4.59 18.69
C LYS A 203 -17.44 -3.86 19.30
N HIS A 204 -17.36 -2.55 19.25
CA HIS A 204 -16.23 -1.76 19.76
C HIS A 204 -16.57 -0.74 20.83
N GLU A 205 -17.79 -0.74 21.36
CA GLU A 205 -18.21 0.08 22.50
C GLU A 205 -18.37 -0.72 23.81
N ALA A 206 -17.89 -1.96 23.85
CA ALA A 206 -17.91 -2.78 25.06
C ALA A 206 -16.50 -3.01 25.61
#